data_df2f88ca72a9efd10f85e380c4b30b2a
#
_entry.id   df2f88ca72a9efd10f85e380c4b30b2a
#
_cell.length_a   1.000
_cell.length_b   1.000
_cell.length_c   1.000
_cell.angle_alpha   90.00
_cell.angle_beta   90.00
_cell.angle_gamma   90.00
#
_symmetry.space_group_name_H-M   'P 1'
#
loop_
_entity.id
_entity.type
_entity.pdbx_description
1 polymer ?
#
loop_
_entity_poly.entity_id
_entity_poly.type
_entity_poly.pdbx_seq_one_letter_code
_entity_poly.pdbx_strand_id
1 'polypeptide(L)'
;MNRQVAIFVPAEDIVVPYGASDLSTAPRVTHVMRRTENELNKLMAAGFYSDIELGEPSVELDDIEKQKAKEQGFSAIQDSRYRVLEMQVDLDLKGYEDEDKDGEPTGIALPYIVTIEKGTGTILSIRRNWYEDDPLHTKREHLVHYQYIPSGFGFYGFGLIHLLGNLARSSTSVLRQLIDAGTLANIPAGFKAKGMRIQDAESPIQPGEWRDVDAPGGAL
;
A
#
# COMPACT_ATOMS: atom_id res chain seq x y z
N MET A 1 29.09 -13.83 7.22
CA MET A 1 29.53 -12.83 6.21
C MET A 1 28.51 -11.70 6.21
N ASN A 2 28.90 -10.51 6.65
CA ASN A 2 28.06 -9.32 6.50
C ASN A 2 28.16 -8.89 5.04
N ARG A 3 27.04 -8.93 4.32
CA ARG A 3 26.95 -8.45 2.93
C ARG A 3 25.80 -7.44 2.84
N GLN A 4 25.97 -6.45 2.00
CA GLN A 4 24.87 -5.54 1.63
C GLN A 4 23.89 -6.31 0.75
N VAL A 5 22.60 -6.20 1.06
CA VAL A 5 21.51 -6.83 0.32
C VAL A 5 20.49 -5.75 -0.02
N ALA A 6 20.10 -5.67 -1.29
CA ALA A 6 18.99 -4.81 -1.68
C ALA A 6 17.67 -5.44 -1.21
N ILE A 7 16.85 -4.66 -0.53
CA ILE A 7 15.52 -5.06 -0.03
C ILE A 7 14.47 -4.20 -0.74
N PHE A 8 13.44 -4.85 -1.27
CA PHE A 8 12.29 -4.12 -1.81
C PHE A 8 11.46 -3.54 -0.67
N VAL A 9 11.21 -2.23 -0.73
CA VAL A 9 10.34 -1.53 0.21
C VAL A 9 9.13 -1.01 -0.56
N PRO A 10 7.90 -1.42 -0.19
CA PRO A 10 6.69 -0.91 -0.80
C PRO A 10 6.53 0.60 -0.60
N ALA A 11 5.92 1.29 -1.56
CA ALA A 11 5.69 2.73 -1.48
C ALA A 11 4.85 3.15 -0.25
N GLU A 12 3.98 2.27 0.24
CA GLU A 12 3.15 2.48 1.43
C GLU A 12 3.94 2.49 2.74
N ASP A 13 5.12 1.85 2.75
CA ASP A 13 6.02 1.79 3.92
C ASP A 13 7.08 2.91 3.90
N ILE A 14 7.07 3.79 2.89
CA ILE A 14 7.93 4.97 2.81
C ILE A 14 7.07 6.23 2.99
N VAL A 15 7.41 7.04 3.96
CA VAL A 15 6.72 8.30 4.25
C VAL A 15 7.69 9.46 4.06
N VAL A 16 7.32 10.38 3.19
CA VAL A 16 8.06 11.61 2.90
C VAL A 16 7.17 12.84 3.16
N PRO A 17 7.73 14.03 3.40
CA PRO A 17 6.96 15.25 3.52
C PRO A 17 6.17 15.53 2.23
N TYR A 18 5.00 16.15 2.35
CA TYR A 18 4.08 16.41 1.24
C TYR A 18 4.73 17.17 0.05
N GLY A 19 5.63 18.09 0.33
CA GLY A 19 6.34 18.87 -0.70
C GLY A 19 7.59 18.20 -1.27
N ALA A 20 7.94 16.99 -0.84
CA ALA A 20 9.12 16.31 -1.36
C ALA A 20 8.86 15.74 -2.75
N SER A 21 9.77 16.02 -3.68
CA SER A 21 9.75 15.45 -5.03
C SER A 21 10.75 14.30 -5.20
N ASP A 22 11.75 14.22 -4.32
CA ASP A 22 12.88 13.31 -4.39
C ASP A 22 13.32 12.91 -2.97
N LEU A 23 13.91 11.71 -2.83
CA LEU A 23 14.47 11.23 -1.56
C LEU A 23 15.73 12.00 -1.14
N SER A 24 16.55 12.44 -2.11
CA SER A 24 17.80 13.14 -1.83
C SER A 24 17.55 14.54 -1.24
N THR A 25 16.53 15.23 -1.73
CA THR A 25 16.15 16.59 -1.31
C THR A 25 15.13 16.63 -0.18
N ALA A 26 14.56 15.48 0.17
CA ALA A 26 13.59 15.40 1.25
C ALA A 26 14.25 15.66 2.61
N PRO A 27 13.75 16.61 3.42
CA PRO A 27 14.30 16.90 4.74
C PRO A 27 14.13 15.75 5.73
N ARG A 28 13.19 14.85 5.45
CA ARG A 28 12.94 13.63 6.22
C ARG A 28 12.43 12.52 5.33
N VAL A 29 13.00 11.34 5.48
CA VAL A 29 12.49 10.10 4.87
C VAL A 29 12.27 9.09 5.98
N THR A 30 11.07 8.53 6.07
CA THR A 30 10.72 7.55 7.11
C THR A 30 10.37 6.22 6.47
N HIS A 31 11.05 5.17 6.86
CA HIS A 31 10.72 3.78 6.54
C HIS A 31 9.95 3.16 7.69
N VAL A 32 8.75 2.69 7.41
CA VAL A 32 7.88 2.01 8.38
C VAL A 32 8.14 0.51 8.29
N MET A 33 8.67 -0.06 9.36
CA MET A 33 8.98 -1.49 9.45
C MET A 33 8.06 -2.18 10.44
N ARG A 34 7.78 -3.45 10.19
CA ARG A 34 7.09 -4.33 11.12
C ARG A 34 8.07 -5.38 11.62
N ARG A 35 8.33 -5.40 12.93
CA ARG A 35 9.29 -6.29 13.59
C ARG A 35 8.63 -7.14 14.65
N THR A 36 9.02 -8.39 14.73
CA THR A 36 8.63 -9.26 15.84
C THR A 36 9.43 -8.91 17.09
N GLU A 37 8.90 -9.21 18.25
CA GLU A 37 9.59 -9.02 19.53
C GLU A 37 10.96 -9.71 19.53
N ASN A 38 11.04 -10.93 19.03
CA ASN A 38 12.30 -11.68 18.96
C ASN A 38 13.35 -11.02 18.05
N GLU A 39 12.93 -10.37 16.95
CA GLU A 39 13.86 -9.60 16.10
C GLU A 39 14.40 -8.37 16.83
N LEU A 40 13.53 -7.66 17.56
CA LEU A 40 13.94 -6.51 18.36
C LEU A 40 14.90 -6.91 19.47
N ASN A 41 14.58 -7.96 20.23
CA ASN A 41 15.45 -8.49 21.28
C ASN A 41 16.83 -8.93 20.75
N LYS A 42 16.88 -9.54 19.56
CA LYS A 42 18.18 -9.87 18.92
C LYS A 42 18.98 -8.63 18.56
N LEU A 43 18.35 -7.56 18.11
CA LEU A 43 19.02 -6.32 17.75
C LEU A 43 19.47 -5.56 19.00
N MET A 44 18.72 -5.62 20.12
CA MET A 44 19.13 -5.11 21.42
C MET A 44 20.31 -5.90 21.97
N ALA A 45 20.26 -7.23 21.97
CA ALA A 45 21.35 -8.09 22.41
C ALA A 45 22.64 -7.91 21.57
N ALA A 46 22.49 -7.57 20.28
CA ALA A 46 23.61 -7.24 19.40
C ALA A 46 24.17 -5.82 19.62
N GLY A 47 23.58 -5.00 20.50
CA GLY A 47 23.98 -3.61 20.75
C GLY A 47 23.62 -2.66 19.60
N PHE A 48 22.76 -3.08 18.66
CA PHE A 48 22.32 -2.24 17.57
C PHE A 48 21.20 -1.28 17.98
N TYR A 49 20.32 -1.73 18.87
CA TYR A 49 19.31 -0.94 19.56
C TYR A 49 19.63 -0.81 21.04
N SER A 50 19.18 0.27 21.65
CA SER A 50 19.24 0.45 23.09
C SER A 50 18.41 -0.62 23.79
N ASP A 51 18.89 -1.11 24.92
CA ASP A 51 18.17 -2.06 25.77
C ASP A 51 17.02 -1.33 26.49
N ILE A 52 15.81 -1.54 26.02
CA ILE A 52 14.60 -0.90 26.53
C ILE A 52 13.50 -1.94 26.76
N GLU A 53 12.61 -1.67 27.68
CA GLU A 53 11.36 -2.43 27.79
C GLU A 53 10.43 -2.08 26.62
N LEU A 54 10.08 -3.11 25.84
CA LEU A 54 9.09 -2.99 24.77
C LEU A 54 7.69 -2.88 25.40
N GLY A 55 6.90 -1.93 24.93
CA GLY A 55 5.49 -1.84 25.28
C GLY A 55 4.65 -2.97 24.64
N GLU A 56 3.34 -2.82 24.65
CA GLU A 56 2.47 -3.73 23.91
C GLU A 56 2.60 -3.50 22.40
N PRO A 57 2.60 -4.58 21.59
CA PRO A 57 2.66 -4.44 20.12
C PRO A 57 1.44 -3.67 19.62
N SER A 58 1.65 -2.81 18.62
CA SER A 58 0.59 -2.05 17.99
C SER A 58 -0.29 -2.98 17.15
N VAL A 59 -1.45 -3.31 17.65
CA VAL A 59 -2.40 -4.27 17.04
C VAL A 59 -3.29 -3.62 15.98
N GLU A 60 -3.24 -2.30 15.82
CA GLU A 60 -4.07 -1.60 14.83
C GLU A 60 -3.59 -1.87 13.41
N LEU A 61 -4.48 -2.45 12.63
CA LEU A 61 -4.29 -2.58 11.20
C LEU A 61 -4.53 -1.23 10.51
N ASP A 62 -3.65 -0.88 9.58
CA ASP A 62 -3.88 0.27 8.71
C ASP A 62 -5.09 0.06 7.79
N ASP A 63 -5.73 1.13 7.38
CA ASP A 63 -6.88 1.05 6.48
C ASP A 63 -6.52 0.40 5.13
N ILE A 64 -5.28 0.57 4.68
CA ILE A 64 -4.75 -0.10 3.48
C ILE A 64 -4.68 -1.62 3.69
N GLU A 65 -4.21 -2.08 4.85
CA GLU A 65 -4.15 -3.51 5.18
C GLU A 65 -5.56 -4.13 5.27
N LYS A 66 -6.50 -3.41 5.89
CA LYS A 66 -7.92 -3.82 5.95
C LYS A 66 -8.53 -3.93 4.55
N GLN A 67 -8.25 -2.95 3.68
CA GLN A 67 -8.76 -2.96 2.31
C GLN A 67 -8.16 -4.09 1.49
N LYS A 68 -6.85 -4.32 1.57
CA LYS A 68 -6.17 -5.44 0.91
C LYS A 68 -6.74 -6.79 1.33
N ALA A 69 -6.93 -7.01 2.64
CA ALA A 69 -7.52 -8.23 3.15
C ALA A 69 -8.95 -8.44 2.62
N LYS A 70 -9.76 -7.38 2.59
CA LYS A 70 -11.12 -7.40 2.05
C LYS A 70 -11.14 -7.74 0.56
N GLU A 71 -10.26 -7.17 -0.24
CA GLU A 71 -10.15 -7.45 -1.68
C GLU A 71 -9.68 -8.88 -1.97
N GLN A 72 -8.83 -9.43 -1.09
CA GLN A 72 -8.38 -10.81 -1.17
C GLN A 72 -9.37 -11.83 -0.59
N GLY A 73 -10.47 -11.36 0.01
CA GLY A 73 -11.48 -12.22 0.61
C GLY A 73 -11.08 -12.82 1.96
N PHE A 74 -10.06 -12.26 2.62
CA PHE A 74 -9.65 -12.67 3.95
C PHE A 74 -10.13 -11.68 5.02
N SER A 75 -10.34 -12.17 6.23
CA SER A 75 -10.45 -11.29 7.40
C SER A 75 -9.04 -10.81 7.75
N ALA A 76 -8.89 -9.51 7.92
CA ALA A 76 -7.62 -8.96 8.38
C ALA A 76 -7.33 -9.48 9.79
N ILE A 77 -6.25 -10.24 9.93
CA ILE A 77 -5.81 -10.79 11.22
C ILE A 77 -4.89 -9.76 11.86
N GLN A 78 -5.16 -9.48 13.13
CA GLN A 78 -4.26 -8.66 13.94
C GLN A 78 -2.89 -9.32 14.05
N ASP A 79 -1.86 -8.53 13.74
CA ASP A 79 -0.48 -8.96 13.80
C ASP A 79 0.17 -8.40 15.06
N SER A 80 0.77 -9.26 15.89
CA SER A 80 1.46 -8.88 17.13
C SER A 80 2.86 -8.30 16.90
N ARG A 81 3.11 -7.69 15.73
CA ARG A 81 4.37 -7.05 15.41
C ARG A 81 4.41 -5.59 15.87
N TYR A 82 5.60 -5.18 16.26
CA TYR A 82 5.90 -3.79 16.60
C TYR A 82 6.10 -2.98 15.32
N ARG A 83 5.54 -1.77 15.29
CA ARG A 83 5.83 -0.81 14.24
C ARG A 83 7.05 0.01 14.62
N VAL A 84 8.08 -0.10 13.80
CA VAL A 84 9.34 0.62 13.98
C VAL A 84 9.50 1.63 12.85
N LEU A 85 9.76 2.87 13.21
CA LEU A 85 9.98 3.97 12.29
C LEU A 85 11.47 4.23 12.21
N GLU A 86 12.09 4.01 11.06
CA GLU A 86 13.47 4.41 10.78
C GLU A 86 13.43 5.70 9.96
N MET A 87 13.87 6.79 10.58
CA MET A 87 13.83 8.13 10.01
C MET A 87 15.22 8.59 9.64
N GLN A 88 15.42 8.96 8.39
CA GLN A 88 16.57 9.73 7.94
C GLN A 88 16.18 11.21 8.00
N VAL A 89 16.83 11.98 8.84
CA VAL A 89 16.46 13.36 9.14
C VAL A 89 17.69 14.17 9.54
N ASP A 90 17.71 15.45 9.21
CA ASP A 90 18.74 16.37 9.64
C ASP A 90 18.35 16.94 11.00
N LEU A 91 19.24 16.82 11.99
CA LEU A 91 19.02 17.24 13.37
C LEU A 91 20.21 18.02 13.88
N ASP A 92 19.94 19.07 14.64
CA ASP A 92 20.91 19.73 15.50
C ASP A 92 20.73 19.18 16.92
N LEU A 93 21.62 18.26 17.31
CA LEU A 93 21.52 17.54 18.57
C LEU A 93 22.46 18.15 19.61
N LYS A 94 21.90 18.60 20.73
CA LYS A 94 22.66 19.15 21.83
C LYS A 94 23.76 18.19 22.32
N GLY A 95 25.00 18.65 22.28
CA GLY A 95 26.20 17.87 22.64
C GLY A 95 26.79 17.07 21.49
N TYR A 96 26.23 17.21 20.27
CA TYR A 96 26.69 16.62 19.00
C TYR A 96 26.50 17.62 17.87
N GLU A 97 26.53 18.92 18.20
CA GLU A 97 26.40 20.01 17.25
C GLU A 97 27.56 19.99 16.24
N ASP A 98 27.31 20.53 15.06
CA ASP A 98 28.36 20.86 14.12
C ASP A 98 29.15 22.05 14.66
N GLU A 99 30.49 21.97 14.68
CA GLU A 99 31.37 22.99 15.23
C GLU A 99 32.22 23.60 14.12
N ASP A 100 32.45 24.89 14.21
CA ASP A 100 33.37 25.58 13.35
C ASP A 100 34.84 25.36 13.78
N LYS A 101 35.81 26.02 13.13
CA LYS A 101 37.22 25.89 13.40
C LYS A 101 37.63 26.38 14.79
N ASP A 102 36.81 27.20 15.40
CA ASP A 102 37.00 27.81 16.71
C ASP A 102 36.31 27.01 17.83
N GLY A 103 35.56 25.92 17.45
CA GLY A 103 34.81 25.06 18.36
C GLY A 103 33.46 25.62 18.79
N GLU A 104 32.96 26.64 18.10
CA GLU A 104 31.64 27.19 18.35
C GLU A 104 30.58 26.47 17.52
N PRO A 105 29.36 26.23 18.07
CA PRO A 105 28.29 25.56 17.33
C PRO A 105 27.85 26.38 16.10
N THR A 106 27.84 25.76 14.93
CA THR A 106 27.44 26.41 13.67
C THR A 106 25.92 26.55 13.52
N GLY A 107 25.15 25.75 14.29
CA GLY A 107 23.69 25.66 14.12
C GLY A 107 23.26 24.91 12.85
N ILE A 108 24.18 24.19 12.22
CA ILE A 108 23.90 23.35 11.05
C ILE A 108 23.36 22.01 11.53
N ALA A 109 22.18 21.63 11.04
CA ALA A 109 21.62 20.31 11.31
C ALA A 109 22.35 19.23 10.52
N LEU A 110 22.84 18.19 11.22
CA LEU A 110 23.57 17.07 10.64
C LEU A 110 22.64 15.89 10.31
N PRO A 111 22.95 15.08 9.28
CA PRO A 111 22.12 13.94 8.89
C PRO A 111 22.26 12.78 9.89
N TYR A 112 21.13 12.38 10.48
CA TYR A 112 21.03 11.25 11.39
C TYR A 112 20.02 10.22 10.91
N ILE A 113 20.18 8.98 11.38
CA ILE A 113 19.17 7.91 11.30
C ILE A 113 18.65 7.69 12.70
N VAL A 114 17.38 8.03 12.91
CA VAL A 114 16.68 7.85 14.19
C VAL A 114 15.69 6.72 14.04
N THR A 115 15.78 5.73 14.92
CA THR A 115 14.84 4.60 14.95
C THR A 115 13.98 4.70 16.19
N ILE A 116 12.65 4.66 16.02
CA ILE A 116 11.67 4.84 17.09
C ILE A 116 10.68 3.67 17.05
N GLU A 117 10.32 3.13 18.20
CA GLU A 117 9.17 2.27 18.35
C GLU A 117 7.90 3.15 18.36
N LYS A 118 6.97 2.89 17.43
CA LYS A 118 5.81 3.78 17.20
C LYS A 118 4.80 3.77 18.36
N GLY A 119 4.61 2.64 19.04
CA GLY A 119 3.57 2.49 20.07
C GLY A 119 3.89 3.31 21.32
N THR A 120 5.11 3.21 21.82
CA THR A 120 5.59 3.93 23.02
C THR A 120 6.23 5.27 22.69
N GLY A 121 6.63 5.48 21.43
CA GLY A 121 7.44 6.64 21.03
C GLY A 121 8.89 6.57 21.51
N THR A 122 9.35 5.41 21.98
CA THR A 122 10.70 5.25 22.55
C THR A 122 11.74 5.16 21.44
N ILE A 123 12.85 5.88 21.63
CA ILE A 123 13.97 5.88 20.69
C ILE A 123 14.79 4.61 20.89
N LEU A 124 14.87 3.79 19.85
CA LEU A 124 15.66 2.57 19.81
C LEU A 124 17.13 2.84 19.49
N SER A 125 17.39 3.76 18.57
CA SER A 125 18.76 4.15 18.22
C SER A 125 18.81 5.51 17.54
N ILE A 126 19.94 6.21 17.71
CA ILE A 126 20.32 7.38 16.93
C ILE A 126 21.70 7.10 16.36
N ARG A 127 21.86 7.21 15.05
CA ARG A 127 23.12 6.93 14.37
C ARG A 127 23.44 8.05 13.38
N ARG A 128 24.72 8.36 13.25
CA ARG A 128 25.24 9.29 12.24
C ARG A 128 24.99 8.71 10.85
N ASN A 129 24.59 9.55 9.90
CA ASN A 129 24.30 9.15 8.51
C ASN A 129 25.33 9.73 7.54
N TRP A 130 26.60 9.81 7.92
CA TRP A 130 27.73 10.21 7.09
C TRP A 130 28.95 9.34 7.37
N TYR A 131 29.98 9.44 6.56
CA TYR A 131 31.25 8.78 6.79
C TYR A 131 32.12 9.62 7.74
N GLU A 132 32.85 8.98 8.65
CA GLU A 132 33.68 9.67 9.65
C GLU A 132 34.83 10.50 9.03
N ASP A 133 35.29 10.12 7.84
CA ASP A 133 36.31 10.77 7.04
C ASP A 133 35.78 11.88 6.12
N ASP A 134 34.48 12.13 6.10
CA ASP A 134 33.85 13.17 5.29
C ASP A 134 33.69 14.48 6.09
N PRO A 135 34.52 15.51 5.80
CA PRO A 135 34.46 16.79 6.51
C PRO A 135 33.18 17.60 6.20
N LEU A 136 32.43 17.25 5.16
CA LEU A 136 31.18 17.91 4.77
C LEU A 136 29.93 17.24 5.37
N HIS A 137 30.12 16.15 6.11
CA HIS A 137 29.03 15.38 6.70
C HIS A 137 27.91 15.04 5.69
N THR A 138 28.31 14.66 4.46
CA THR A 138 27.38 14.39 3.36
C THR A 138 26.48 13.20 3.71
N LYS A 139 25.17 13.42 3.58
CA LYS A 139 24.15 12.39 3.81
C LYS A 139 24.39 11.15 2.96
N ARG A 140 24.45 9.99 3.59
CA ARG A 140 24.55 8.70 2.89
C ARG A 140 23.19 8.29 2.36
N GLU A 141 23.13 7.90 1.10
CA GLU A 141 21.90 7.40 0.47
C GLU A 141 21.76 5.90 0.71
N HIS A 142 20.73 5.50 1.45
CA HIS A 142 20.38 4.11 1.72
C HIS A 142 19.17 3.64 0.92
N LEU A 143 18.40 4.56 0.38
CA LEU A 143 17.17 4.31 -0.34
C LEU A 143 17.27 4.82 -1.77
N VAL A 144 16.92 3.97 -2.72
CA VAL A 144 16.81 4.32 -4.14
C VAL A 144 15.35 4.19 -4.53
N HIS A 145 14.75 5.24 -5.05
CA HIS A 145 13.37 5.19 -5.51
C HIS A 145 13.31 4.89 -7.01
N TYR A 146 12.29 4.12 -7.37
CA TYR A 146 11.95 3.86 -8.75
C TYR A 146 10.48 4.19 -9.00
N GLN A 147 10.21 5.04 -9.97
CA GLN A 147 8.87 5.41 -10.41
C GLN A 147 8.63 4.83 -11.80
N TYR A 148 7.50 4.15 -11.99
CA TYR A 148 7.10 3.65 -13.31
C TYR A 148 6.81 4.82 -14.25
N ILE A 149 5.99 5.78 -13.81
CA ILE A 149 5.76 7.05 -14.49
C ILE A 149 5.80 8.16 -13.44
N PRO A 150 6.69 9.15 -13.56
CA PRO A 150 6.71 10.29 -12.67
C PRO A 150 5.38 11.07 -12.74
N SER A 151 4.83 11.43 -11.59
CA SER A 151 3.58 12.20 -11.55
C SER A 151 3.75 13.67 -11.90
N GLY A 152 4.95 14.21 -11.70
CA GLY A 152 5.23 15.65 -11.80
C GLY A 152 4.67 16.49 -10.65
N PHE A 153 3.92 15.90 -9.72
CA PHE A 153 3.24 16.59 -8.62
C PHE A 153 3.69 16.15 -7.23
N GLY A 154 4.75 15.35 -7.12
CA GLY A 154 5.25 14.87 -5.84
C GLY A 154 6.08 13.60 -5.96
N PHE A 155 6.40 13.01 -4.82
CA PHE A 155 7.26 11.84 -4.72
C PHE A 155 6.66 10.57 -5.33
N TYR A 156 5.34 10.36 -5.20
CA TYR A 156 4.69 9.14 -5.69
C TYR A 156 4.34 9.25 -7.17
N GLY A 157 4.77 8.26 -7.95
CA GLY A 157 4.46 8.15 -9.37
C GLY A 157 3.14 7.46 -9.67
N PHE A 158 2.79 7.40 -10.96
CA PHE A 158 1.64 6.67 -11.45
C PHE A 158 2.01 5.22 -11.79
N GLY A 159 1.19 4.29 -11.34
CA GLY A 159 1.28 2.89 -11.71
C GLY A 159 0.43 2.56 -12.95
N LEU A 160 0.60 1.34 -13.45
CA LEU A 160 -0.14 0.83 -14.61
C LEU A 160 -1.66 0.91 -14.44
N ILE A 161 -2.15 0.74 -13.21
CA ILE A 161 -3.57 0.80 -12.90
C ILE A 161 -4.17 2.18 -13.16
N HIS A 162 -3.41 3.26 -12.98
CA HIS A 162 -3.85 4.62 -13.28
C HIS A 162 -4.07 4.84 -14.78
N LEU A 163 -3.28 4.14 -15.62
CA LEU A 163 -3.36 4.24 -17.07
C LEU A 163 -4.45 3.36 -17.65
N LEU A 164 -4.52 2.11 -17.22
CA LEU A 164 -5.36 1.08 -17.84
C LEU A 164 -6.61 0.76 -17.03
N GLY A 165 -6.72 1.21 -15.78
CA GLY A 165 -7.82 0.82 -14.88
C GLY A 165 -9.19 1.19 -15.42
N ASN A 166 -9.36 2.37 -15.99
CA ASN A 166 -10.63 2.80 -16.59
C ASN A 166 -10.97 1.98 -17.85
N LEU A 167 -9.99 1.67 -18.68
CA LEU A 167 -10.18 0.83 -19.87
C LEU A 167 -10.57 -0.59 -19.48
N ALA A 168 -9.88 -1.19 -18.53
CA ALA A 168 -10.20 -2.51 -18.01
C ALA A 168 -11.61 -2.57 -17.40
N ARG A 169 -11.99 -1.54 -16.65
CA ARG A 169 -13.34 -1.42 -16.07
C ARG A 169 -14.40 -1.32 -17.16
N SER A 170 -14.19 -0.49 -18.17
CA SER A 170 -15.11 -0.35 -19.30
C SER A 170 -15.24 -1.66 -20.08
N SER A 171 -14.13 -2.34 -20.38
CA SER A 171 -14.14 -3.63 -21.07
C SER A 171 -14.90 -4.70 -20.28
N THR A 172 -14.69 -4.76 -18.96
CA THR A 172 -15.43 -5.68 -18.08
C THR A 172 -16.92 -5.37 -18.08
N SER A 173 -17.30 -4.09 -18.05
CA SER A 173 -18.71 -3.68 -18.10
C SER A 173 -19.38 -4.10 -19.41
N VAL A 174 -18.73 -3.85 -20.55
CA VAL A 174 -19.23 -4.25 -21.88
C VAL A 174 -19.36 -5.77 -21.99
N LEU A 175 -18.36 -6.51 -21.49
CA LEU A 175 -18.42 -7.98 -21.49
C LEU A 175 -19.60 -8.51 -20.66
N ARG A 176 -19.85 -7.94 -19.49
CA ARG A 176 -21.03 -8.29 -18.66
C ARG A 176 -22.34 -8.00 -19.40
N GLN A 177 -22.48 -6.82 -20.00
CA GLN A 177 -23.67 -6.47 -20.79
C GLN A 177 -23.87 -7.43 -21.97
N LEU A 178 -22.79 -7.86 -22.63
CA LEU A 178 -22.86 -8.83 -23.71
C LEU A 178 -23.38 -10.21 -23.25
N ILE A 179 -22.86 -10.67 -22.09
CA ILE A 179 -23.32 -11.92 -21.47
C ILE A 179 -24.77 -11.82 -21.05
N ASP A 180 -25.19 -10.71 -20.43
CA ASP A 180 -26.58 -10.48 -20.02
C ASP A 180 -27.51 -10.44 -21.23
N ALA A 181 -27.13 -9.73 -22.30
CA ALA A 181 -27.89 -9.70 -23.56
C ALA A 181 -28.00 -11.07 -24.19
N GLY A 182 -26.91 -11.86 -24.20
CA GLY A 182 -26.91 -13.23 -24.68
C GLY A 182 -27.83 -14.14 -23.84
N THR A 183 -27.83 -13.97 -22.54
CA THR A 183 -28.73 -14.71 -21.64
C THR A 183 -30.18 -14.36 -21.89
N LEU A 184 -30.51 -13.07 -22.02
CA LEU A 184 -31.88 -12.62 -22.35
C LEU A 184 -32.33 -13.09 -23.74
N ALA A 185 -31.44 -13.12 -24.72
CA ALA A 185 -31.75 -13.62 -26.06
C ALA A 185 -32.02 -15.14 -26.07
N ASN A 186 -31.34 -15.89 -25.23
CA ASN A 186 -31.51 -17.34 -25.12
C ASN A 186 -32.68 -17.77 -24.24
N ILE A 187 -33.17 -16.88 -23.36
CA ILE A 187 -34.33 -17.11 -22.50
C ILE A 187 -35.34 -15.99 -22.80
N PRO A 188 -36.11 -16.09 -23.91
CA PRO A 188 -37.09 -15.08 -24.26
C PRO A 188 -38.16 -15.01 -23.17
N ALA A 189 -38.26 -13.85 -22.52
CA ALA A 189 -39.34 -13.54 -21.60
C ALA A 189 -40.41 -12.72 -22.33
N GLY A 190 -41.66 -13.05 -22.12
CA GLY A 190 -42.77 -12.36 -22.76
C GLY A 190 -44.00 -12.25 -21.85
N PHE A 191 -44.94 -11.41 -22.23
CA PHE A 191 -46.23 -11.29 -21.55
C PHE A 191 -47.21 -12.31 -22.11
N LYS A 192 -47.87 -13.05 -21.22
CA LYS A 192 -48.95 -13.97 -21.59
C LYS A 192 -50.30 -13.31 -21.34
N ALA A 193 -51.17 -13.30 -22.35
CA ALA A 193 -52.53 -12.82 -22.17
C ALA A 193 -53.30 -13.73 -21.18
N LYS A 194 -54.06 -13.11 -20.28
CA LYS A 194 -54.85 -13.85 -19.29
C LYS A 194 -55.94 -14.66 -20.01
N GLY A 195 -55.92 -15.98 -19.84
CA GLY A 195 -56.85 -16.90 -20.49
C GLY A 195 -56.30 -17.68 -21.71
N MET A 196 -55.08 -17.39 -22.14
CA MET A 196 -54.42 -18.16 -23.18
C MET A 196 -53.90 -19.49 -22.60
N ARG A 197 -54.35 -20.63 -23.13
CA ARG A 197 -53.82 -21.95 -22.83
C ARG A 197 -52.62 -22.23 -23.75
N ILE A 198 -51.46 -22.46 -23.18
CA ILE A 198 -50.31 -22.98 -23.90
C ILE A 198 -50.20 -24.44 -23.52
N GLN A 199 -50.16 -25.34 -24.50
CA GLN A 199 -49.86 -26.75 -24.25
C GLN A 199 -48.47 -26.83 -23.56
N ASP A 200 -48.36 -27.64 -22.52
CA ASP A 200 -47.15 -27.82 -21.72
C ASP A 200 -46.62 -26.52 -21.04
N ALA A 201 -47.52 -25.65 -20.57
CA ALA A 201 -47.16 -24.40 -19.90
C ALA A 201 -46.31 -24.60 -18.62
N GLU A 202 -46.24 -25.81 -18.08
CA GLU A 202 -45.52 -26.16 -16.86
C GLU A 202 -44.04 -26.54 -17.12
N SER A 203 -43.67 -26.85 -18.38
CA SER A 203 -42.26 -27.17 -18.70
C SER A 203 -41.54 -25.94 -19.28
N PRO A 204 -40.26 -25.71 -18.87
CA PRO A 204 -39.47 -24.63 -19.44
C PRO A 204 -39.27 -24.80 -20.94
N ILE A 205 -39.39 -23.69 -21.71
CA ILE A 205 -39.12 -23.68 -23.14
C ILE A 205 -37.62 -23.86 -23.34
N GLN A 206 -37.23 -24.83 -24.18
CA GLN A 206 -35.86 -25.07 -24.56
C GLN A 206 -35.38 -24.06 -25.63
N PRO A 207 -34.08 -23.73 -25.70
CA PRO A 207 -33.57 -22.87 -26.77
C PRO A 207 -33.88 -23.44 -28.15
N GLY A 208 -34.61 -22.66 -28.99
CA GLY A 208 -35.03 -23.07 -30.33
C GLY A 208 -36.31 -23.87 -30.39
N GLU A 209 -37.00 -24.08 -29.28
CA GLU A 209 -38.30 -24.76 -29.23
C GLU A 209 -39.43 -23.81 -29.63
N TRP A 210 -40.33 -24.28 -30.54
CA TRP A 210 -41.56 -23.60 -30.92
C TRP A 210 -42.75 -24.36 -30.32
N ARG A 211 -43.64 -23.64 -29.64
CA ARG A 211 -44.86 -24.24 -29.06
C ARG A 211 -46.10 -23.63 -29.67
N ASP A 212 -47.03 -24.50 -30.03
CA ASP A 212 -48.33 -24.08 -30.54
C ASP A 212 -49.17 -23.40 -29.44
N VAL A 213 -49.81 -22.32 -29.78
CA VAL A 213 -50.65 -21.53 -28.88
C VAL A 213 -52.04 -21.44 -29.46
N ASP A 214 -53.04 -21.93 -28.72
CA ASP A 214 -54.44 -21.71 -29.08
C ASP A 214 -54.75 -20.23 -28.79
N ALA A 215 -54.74 -19.41 -29.82
CA ALA A 215 -55.23 -18.04 -29.77
C ALA A 215 -56.74 -18.01 -30.03
N PRO A 216 -57.58 -17.44 -29.15
CA PRO A 216 -58.97 -17.18 -29.44
C PRO A 216 -59.03 -16.25 -30.64
N GLY A 217 -59.81 -16.65 -31.69
CA GLY A 217 -59.87 -15.99 -32.98
C GLY A 217 -60.07 -14.48 -32.82
N GLY A 218 -59.13 -13.70 -33.37
CA GLY A 218 -59.26 -12.25 -33.52
C GLY A 218 -58.25 -11.43 -32.71
N ALA A 219 -57.22 -12.03 -32.06
CA ALA A 219 -56.18 -11.31 -31.35
C ALA A 219 -54.81 -11.55 -31.99
N LEU A 220 -54.58 -11.06 -33.19
CA LEU A 220 -53.28 -10.77 -33.82
C LEU A 220 -53.36 -9.38 -34.41
#